data_430a04099a60b861f612de9997a6bfd1
#
_entry.id   430a04099a60b861f612de9997a6bfd1
#
_cell.length_a   1.000
_cell.length_b   1.000
_cell.length_c   1.000
_cell.angle_alpha   90.00
_cell.angle_beta   90.00
_cell.angle_gamma   90.00
#
_symmetry.space_group_name_H-M   'P 1'
#
loop_
_entity.id
_entity.type
_entity.pdbx_description
1 polymer ?
#
loop_
_entity_poly.entity_id
_entity_poly.type
_entity_poly.pdbx_seq_one_letter_code
_entity_poly.pdbx_strand_id
1 'polypeptide(L)'
;MELEVVKYDWDNLIPGLQNNEIDAVIAGMTATDDRKMSVDFTDPYYTSQEVVIVRKDSPLTSITDIQDLKGKTVKGQLNTLYDTIIDQIEGVNHGTAMDNYPSLVNDLLNNGCDAITAELPVAEGIVASNPDLTYVTFKEGHGFKADTSVSIAVKKGNTELLDKIQKALSSISEDERQQIMLEAVKRQPAVNK
;
A
#
# COMPACT_ATOMS: atom_id res chain seq x y z
N MET A 1 22.25 9.99 16.30
CA MET A 1 21.33 10.32 15.18
C MET A 1 19.98 10.57 15.80
N GLU A 2 19.34 11.68 15.50
CA GLU A 2 17.99 12.03 15.94
C GLU A 2 17.02 11.60 14.82
N LEU A 3 15.88 11.01 15.17
CA LEU A 3 14.85 10.61 14.22
C LEU A 3 13.74 11.65 14.23
N GLU A 4 13.46 12.22 13.07
CA GLU A 4 12.27 13.03 12.83
C GLU A 4 11.38 12.30 11.83
N VAL A 5 10.10 12.08 12.18
CA VAL A 5 9.12 11.45 11.29
C VAL A 5 8.25 12.54 10.67
N VAL A 6 8.33 12.66 9.36
CA VAL A 6 7.57 13.64 8.58
C VAL A 6 6.59 12.95 7.65
N LYS A 7 5.44 13.59 7.40
CA LYS A 7 4.44 13.10 6.45
C LYS A 7 4.69 13.72 5.09
N TYR A 8 4.72 12.85 4.07
CA TYR A 8 4.83 13.23 2.66
C TYR A 8 3.69 12.60 1.85
N ASP A 9 3.25 13.29 0.80
CA ASP A 9 2.37 12.69 -0.20
C ASP A 9 3.15 11.68 -1.03
N TRP A 10 2.47 10.63 -1.49
CA TRP A 10 3.09 9.49 -2.16
C TRP A 10 4.01 9.89 -3.31
N ASP A 11 3.53 10.74 -4.21
CA ASP A 11 4.28 11.16 -5.41
C ASP A 11 5.51 12.01 -5.09
N ASN A 12 5.60 12.58 -3.89
CA ASN A 12 6.71 13.40 -3.44
C ASN A 12 7.80 12.63 -2.67
N LEU A 13 7.60 11.33 -2.39
CA LEU A 13 8.57 10.53 -1.60
C LEU A 13 9.92 10.40 -2.31
N ILE A 14 9.94 9.95 -3.56
CA ILE A 14 11.19 9.79 -4.33
C ILE A 14 11.83 11.15 -4.65
N PRO A 15 11.08 12.16 -5.14
CA PRO A 15 11.61 13.52 -5.27
C PRO A 15 12.21 14.08 -3.98
N GLY A 16 11.57 13.87 -2.83
CA GLY A 16 12.08 14.30 -1.53
C GLY A 16 13.44 13.70 -1.18
N LEU A 17 13.65 12.41 -1.45
CA LEU A 17 14.97 11.76 -1.32
C LEU A 17 16.00 12.37 -2.26
N GLN A 18 15.64 12.56 -3.52
CA GLN A 18 16.54 13.11 -4.53
C GLN A 18 17.01 14.53 -4.20
N ASN A 19 16.10 15.35 -3.64
CA ASN A 19 16.34 16.74 -3.26
C ASN A 19 16.99 16.91 -1.88
N ASN A 20 17.22 15.82 -1.13
CA ASN A 20 17.69 15.80 0.27
C ASN A 20 16.73 16.53 1.24
N GLU A 21 15.45 16.50 0.98
CA GLU A 21 14.41 17.00 1.89
C GLU A 21 14.10 15.97 2.98
N ILE A 22 14.25 14.68 2.66
CA ILE A 22 14.16 13.53 3.56
C ILE A 22 15.34 12.59 3.31
N ASP A 23 15.77 11.85 4.34
CA ASP A 23 16.91 10.95 4.26
C ASP A 23 16.51 9.51 3.91
N ALA A 24 15.33 9.08 4.34
CA ALA A 24 14.82 7.74 4.09
C ALA A 24 13.29 7.73 3.93
N VAL A 25 12.78 6.77 3.18
CA VAL A 25 11.35 6.48 3.04
C VAL A 25 11.07 5.11 3.65
N ILE A 26 10.21 5.06 4.66
CA ILE A 26 9.68 3.84 5.27
C ILE A 26 8.17 3.86 5.08
N ALA A 27 7.72 3.23 4.00
CA ALA A 27 6.32 3.21 3.55
C ALA A 27 6.02 1.90 2.83
N GLY A 28 4.78 1.68 2.38
CA GLY A 28 4.39 0.53 1.54
C GLY A 28 5.02 0.57 0.14
N MET A 29 6.34 0.79 0.04
CA MET A 29 7.04 1.00 -1.23
C MET A 29 7.78 -0.25 -1.68
N THR A 30 7.29 -0.87 -2.77
CA THR A 30 7.96 -1.98 -3.44
C THR A 30 9.17 -1.48 -4.23
N ALA A 31 10.28 -2.21 -4.15
CA ALA A 31 11.53 -1.90 -4.84
C ALA A 31 11.48 -2.32 -6.32
N THR A 32 10.63 -1.67 -7.13
CA THR A 32 10.53 -1.93 -8.57
C THR A 32 11.81 -1.53 -9.31
N ASP A 33 12.04 -2.12 -10.49
CA ASP A 33 13.24 -1.80 -11.28
C ASP A 33 13.28 -0.33 -11.70
N ASP A 34 12.15 0.28 -12.03
CA ASP A 34 12.06 1.71 -12.34
C ASP A 34 12.46 2.58 -11.15
N ARG A 35 11.97 2.24 -9.94
CA ARG A 35 12.34 2.96 -8.71
C ARG A 35 13.81 2.80 -8.36
N LYS A 36 14.39 1.61 -8.57
CA LYS A 36 15.82 1.31 -8.36
C LYS A 36 16.74 2.14 -9.27
N MET A 37 16.25 2.66 -10.38
CA MET A 37 17.04 3.61 -11.17
C MET A 37 17.24 4.95 -10.46
N SER A 38 16.31 5.35 -9.60
CA SER A 38 16.26 6.66 -8.96
C SER A 38 16.70 6.68 -7.50
N VAL A 39 16.53 5.56 -6.78
CA VAL A 39 16.83 5.41 -5.34
C VAL A 39 17.43 4.04 -5.06
N ASP A 40 18.05 3.87 -3.89
CA ASP A 40 18.54 2.57 -3.42
C ASP A 40 17.62 2.03 -2.32
N PHE A 41 17.51 0.70 -2.23
CA PHE A 41 16.60 0.00 -1.32
C PHE A 41 17.33 -0.97 -0.41
N THR A 42 16.80 -1.15 0.80
CA THR A 42 17.14 -2.30 1.66
C THR A 42 16.54 -3.59 1.11
N ASP A 43 16.89 -4.72 1.73
CA ASP A 43 16.08 -5.92 1.65
C ASP A 43 14.64 -5.62 2.13
N PRO A 44 13.64 -6.41 1.71
CA PRO A 44 12.28 -6.24 2.17
C PRO A 44 12.16 -6.36 3.69
N TYR A 45 11.40 -5.45 4.30
CA TYR A 45 11.11 -5.52 5.73
C TYR A 45 9.74 -6.11 6.04
N TYR A 46 8.84 -6.12 5.05
CA TYR A 46 7.50 -6.67 5.17
C TYR A 46 7.00 -7.15 3.80
N THR A 47 6.17 -8.20 3.78
CA THR A 47 5.43 -8.62 2.58
C THR A 47 3.95 -8.54 2.92
N SER A 48 3.22 -7.76 2.14
CA SER A 48 1.80 -7.53 2.34
C SER A 48 0.94 -8.50 1.51
N GLN A 49 -0.36 -8.46 1.76
CA GLN A 49 -1.37 -9.14 0.94
C GLN A 49 -2.21 -8.09 0.23
N GLU A 50 -2.52 -8.34 -1.05
CA GLU A 50 -3.44 -7.50 -1.80
C GLU A 50 -4.88 -7.83 -1.41
N VAL A 51 -5.67 -6.78 -1.26
CA VAL A 51 -7.08 -6.86 -0.91
C VAL A 51 -7.89 -5.89 -1.75
N VAL A 52 -9.20 -6.05 -1.74
CA VAL A 52 -10.13 -5.03 -2.23
C VAL A 52 -10.98 -4.51 -1.09
N ILE A 53 -11.12 -3.19 -1.01
CA ILE A 53 -12.00 -2.51 -0.06
C ILE A 53 -13.33 -2.28 -0.77
N VAL A 54 -14.41 -2.63 -0.11
CA VAL A 54 -15.78 -2.52 -0.64
C VAL A 54 -16.72 -1.97 0.43
N ARG A 55 -17.88 -1.46 0.03
CA ARG A 55 -18.93 -1.11 0.97
C ARG A 55 -19.53 -2.37 1.61
N LYS A 56 -19.91 -2.33 2.86
CA LYS A 56 -20.52 -3.46 3.59
C LYS A 56 -21.86 -3.90 3.04
N ASP A 57 -22.62 -2.98 2.44
CA ASP A 57 -23.91 -3.26 1.81
C ASP A 57 -23.79 -3.79 0.38
N SER A 58 -22.56 -3.86 -0.16
CA SER A 58 -22.30 -4.36 -1.50
C SER A 58 -22.32 -5.89 -1.57
N PRO A 59 -22.84 -6.49 -2.64
CA PRO A 59 -22.72 -7.92 -2.87
C PRO A 59 -21.27 -8.39 -3.03
N LEU A 60 -20.34 -7.47 -3.26
CA LEU A 60 -18.90 -7.75 -3.39
C LEU A 60 -18.24 -8.22 -2.09
N THR A 61 -18.92 -8.12 -0.95
CA THR A 61 -18.43 -8.64 0.33
C THR A 61 -18.24 -10.16 0.37
N SER A 62 -18.85 -10.87 -0.57
CA SER A 62 -18.84 -12.35 -0.64
C SER A 62 -18.04 -12.90 -1.83
N ILE A 63 -17.34 -12.07 -2.59
CA ILE A 63 -16.50 -12.55 -3.69
C ILE A 63 -15.34 -13.38 -3.16
N THR A 64 -14.87 -14.32 -3.97
CA THR A 64 -13.79 -15.24 -3.61
C THR A 64 -12.65 -15.24 -4.61
N ASP A 65 -12.86 -14.62 -5.76
CA ASP A 65 -11.90 -14.50 -6.86
C ASP A 65 -11.91 -13.05 -7.38
N ILE A 66 -10.76 -12.54 -7.80
CA ILE A 66 -10.67 -11.19 -8.40
C ILE A 66 -11.53 -11.08 -9.67
N GLN A 67 -11.77 -12.18 -10.37
CA GLN A 67 -12.58 -12.19 -11.58
C GLN A 67 -14.10 -11.97 -11.30
N ASP A 68 -14.54 -12.10 -10.04
CA ASP A 68 -15.89 -11.71 -9.61
C ASP A 68 -16.11 -10.18 -9.71
N LEU A 69 -15.03 -9.40 -9.88
CA LEU A 69 -15.08 -7.96 -10.14
C LEU A 69 -15.27 -7.59 -11.62
N LYS A 70 -15.45 -8.55 -12.51
CA LYS A 70 -15.76 -8.31 -13.93
C LYS A 70 -16.94 -7.35 -14.09
N GLY A 71 -16.77 -6.32 -14.91
CA GLY A 71 -17.78 -5.30 -15.17
C GLY A 71 -17.99 -4.29 -14.02
N LYS A 72 -17.24 -4.42 -12.92
CA LYS A 72 -17.26 -3.45 -11.81
C LYS A 72 -16.28 -2.32 -12.06
N THR A 73 -16.56 -1.17 -11.48
CA THR A 73 -15.61 -0.04 -11.48
C THR A 73 -14.66 -0.20 -10.31
N VAL A 74 -13.39 -0.45 -10.60
CA VAL A 74 -12.33 -0.60 -9.60
C VAL A 74 -11.31 0.51 -9.77
N LYS A 75 -10.87 1.10 -8.67
CA LYS A 75 -9.87 2.19 -8.65
C LYS A 75 -8.71 1.85 -7.71
N GLY A 76 -7.54 2.41 -8.03
CA GLY A 76 -6.33 2.30 -7.24
C GLY A 76 -5.71 3.66 -6.95
N GLN A 77 -4.70 3.67 -6.09
CA GLN A 77 -3.91 4.87 -5.85
C GLN A 77 -2.94 5.07 -7.01
N LEU A 78 -2.92 6.28 -7.55
CA LEU A 78 -2.04 6.69 -8.66
C LEU A 78 -0.56 6.38 -8.35
N ASN A 79 0.18 5.97 -9.38
CA ASN A 79 1.62 5.64 -9.31
C ASN A 79 1.97 4.52 -8.31
N THR A 80 1.01 3.65 -8.01
CA THR A 80 1.23 2.47 -7.18
C THR A 80 0.99 1.17 -7.93
N LEU A 81 1.51 0.07 -7.36
CA LEU A 81 1.17 -1.28 -7.77
C LEU A 81 -0.35 -1.52 -7.75
N TYR A 82 -1.05 -0.95 -6.76
CA TYR A 82 -2.47 -1.17 -6.52
C TYR A 82 -3.38 -0.59 -7.61
N ASP A 83 -2.90 0.34 -8.42
CA ASP A 83 -3.59 0.76 -9.63
C ASP A 83 -3.33 -0.23 -10.78
N THR A 84 -2.09 -0.60 -11.00
CA THR A 84 -1.72 -1.45 -12.16
C THR A 84 -2.27 -2.87 -12.09
N ILE A 85 -2.42 -3.47 -10.90
CA ILE A 85 -2.94 -4.83 -10.74
C ILE A 85 -4.42 -4.96 -11.11
N ILE A 86 -5.17 -3.87 -11.18
CA ILE A 86 -6.58 -3.86 -11.58
C ILE A 86 -6.76 -4.49 -12.98
N ASP A 87 -5.80 -4.29 -13.87
CA ASP A 87 -5.83 -4.83 -15.25
C ASP A 87 -5.76 -6.36 -15.30
N GLN A 88 -5.50 -7.05 -14.18
CA GLN A 88 -5.60 -8.51 -14.10
C GLN A 88 -7.05 -9.01 -14.05
N ILE A 89 -8.02 -8.14 -13.81
CA ILE A 89 -9.44 -8.48 -13.78
C ILE A 89 -10.01 -8.38 -15.19
N GLU A 90 -10.43 -9.49 -15.74
CA GLU A 90 -10.97 -9.54 -17.12
C GLU A 90 -12.26 -8.71 -17.24
N GLY A 91 -12.25 -7.71 -18.12
CA GLY A 91 -13.43 -6.88 -18.39
C GLY A 91 -13.84 -5.97 -17.24
N VAL A 92 -12.91 -5.61 -16.36
CA VAL A 92 -13.11 -4.59 -15.34
C VAL A 92 -13.31 -3.20 -15.99
N ASN A 93 -14.06 -2.34 -15.32
CA ASN A 93 -14.03 -0.90 -15.59
C ASN A 93 -12.92 -0.29 -14.72
N HIS A 94 -11.68 -0.24 -15.24
CA HIS A 94 -10.57 0.40 -14.56
C HIS A 94 -10.86 1.91 -14.48
N GLY A 95 -11.24 2.38 -13.30
CA GLY A 95 -11.58 3.78 -13.06
C GLY A 95 -10.33 4.66 -12.95
N THR A 96 -10.49 5.96 -13.09
CA THR A 96 -9.38 6.90 -12.95
C THR A 96 -8.75 6.79 -11.56
N ALA A 97 -7.44 6.55 -11.53
CA ALA A 97 -6.65 6.51 -10.29
C ALA A 97 -6.71 7.84 -9.54
N MET A 98 -6.55 7.80 -8.23
CA MET A 98 -6.56 8.99 -7.38
C MET A 98 -5.25 9.10 -6.58
N ASP A 99 -4.87 10.32 -6.24
CA ASP A 99 -3.58 10.61 -5.59
C ASP A 99 -3.43 9.98 -4.19
N ASN A 100 -4.54 9.73 -3.50
CA ASN A 100 -4.50 9.25 -2.12
C ASN A 100 -5.73 8.44 -1.73
N TYR A 101 -5.59 7.61 -0.69
CA TYR A 101 -6.68 6.79 -0.16
C TYR A 101 -7.87 7.58 0.41
N PRO A 102 -7.72 8.74 1.09
CA PRO A 102 -8.88 9.53 1.51
C PRO A 102 -9.82 9.90 0.35
N SER A 103 -9.28 10.27 -0.81
CA SER A 103 -10.07 10.56 -2.01
C SER A 103 -10.76 9.32 -2.56
N LEU A 104 -10.05 8.18 -2.63
CA LEU A 104 -10.61 6.88 -3.04
C LEU A 104 -11.74 6.43 -2.11
N VAL A 105 -11.55 6.54 -0.80
CA VAL A 105 -12.55 6.19 0.22
C VAL A 105 -13.80 7.04 0.07
N ASN A 106 -13.64 8.35 -0.11
CA ASN A 106 -14.78 9.24 -0.33
C ASN A 106 -15.54 8.88 -1.61
N ASP A 107 -14.81 8.55 -2.69
CA ASP A 107 -15.42 8.12 -3.96
C ASP A 107 -16.17 6.79 -3.82
N LEU A 108 -15.60 5.80 -3.12
CA LEU A 108 -16.26 4.52 -2.83
C LEU A 108 -17.53 4.68 -2.02
N LEU A 109 -17.50 5.51 -0.96
CA LEU A 109 -18.66 5.79 -0.11
C LEU A 109 -19.78 6.52 -0.86
N ASN A 110 -19.42 7.34 -1.86
CA ASN A 110 -20.39 8.05 -2.71
C ASN A 110 -20.78 7.27 -3.99
N ASN A 111 -20.46 5.98 -4.09
CA ASN A 111 -20.76 5.13 -5.24
C ASN A 111 -20.07 5.56 -6.56
N GLY A 112 -18.97 6.27 -6.49
CA GLY A 112 -18.15 6.63 -7.66
C GLY A 112 -17.28 5.48 -8.16
N CYS A 113 -17.09 4.43 -7.33
CA CYS A 113 -16.54 3.14 -7.70
C CYS A 113 -17.19 2.01 -6.90
N ASP A 114 -16.95 0.76 -7.30
CA ASP A 114 -17.48 -0.44 -6.62
C ASP A 114 -16.46 -1.01 -5.62
N ALA A 115 -15.18 -0.89 -5.91
CA ALA A 115 -14.08 -1.40 -5.09
C ALA A 115 -12.81 -0.55 -5.24
N ILE A 116 -11.95 -0.62 -4.22
CA ILE A 116 -10.61 -0.02 -4.20
C ILE A 116 -9.60 -1.13 -3.92
N THR A 117 -8.53 -1.18 -4.69
CA THR A 117 -7.37 -2.04 -4.43
C THR A 117 -6.46 -1.43 -3.38
N ALA A 118 -5.96 -2.25 -2.46
CA ALA A 118 -5.05 -1.82 -1.39
C ALA A 118 -4.19 -2.97 -0.87
N GLU A 119 -3.17 -2.63 -0.10
CA GLU A 119 -2.50 -3.58 0.79
C GLU A 119 -3.28 -3.78 2.09
N LEU A 120 -3.17 -4.96 2.68
CA LEU A 120 -3.92 -5.33 3.88
C LEU A 120 -3.76 -4.34 5.04
N PRO A 121 -2.56 -3.87 5.44
CA PRO A 121 -2.43 -2.93 6.56
C PRO A 121 -3.13 -1.58 6.31
N VAL A 122 -3.14 -1.10 5.07
CA VAL A 122 -3.86 0.12 4.67
C VAL A 122 -5.37 -0.11 4.74
N ALA A 123 -5.83 -1.24 4.21
CA ALA A 123 -7.26 -1.59 4.26
C ALA A 123 -7.79 -1.74 5.70
N GLU A 124 -7.02 -2.36 6.59
CA GLU A 124 -7.36 -2.47 8.00
C GLU A 124 -7.52 -1.10 8.67
N GLY A 125 -6.58 -0.18 8.42
CA GLY A 125 -6.66 1.20 8.92
C GLY A 125 -7.86 1.97 8.36
N ILE A 126 -8.16 1.82 7.07
CA ILE A 126 -9.32 2.44 6.42
C ILE A 126 -10.63 1.92 7.03
N VAL A 127 -10.76 0.61 7.16
CA VAL A 127 -11.99 -0.02 7.69
C VAL A 127 -12.19 0.30 9.18
N ALA A 128 -11.11 0.37 9.97
CA ALA A 128 -11.20 0.78 11.36
C ALA A 128 -11.77 2.20 11.53
N SER A 129 -11.51 3.08 10.55
CA SER A 129 -11.97 4.47 10.55
C SER A 129 -13.30 4.71 9.81
N ASN A 130 -13.74 3.72 9.01
CA ASN A 130 -14.94 3.83 8.16
C ASN A 130 -15.84 2.61 8.37
N PRO A 131 -16.80 2.67 9.31
CA PRO A 131 -17.64 1.53 9.71
C PRO A 131 -18.52 0.96 8.59
N ASP A 132 -18.76 1.73 7.53
CA ASP A 132 -19.55 1.30 6.36
C ASP A 132 -18.73 0.54 5.31
N LEU A 133 -17.40 0.43 5.52
CA LEU A 133 -16.49 -0.30 4.64
C LEU A 133 -16.05 -1.62 5.27
N THR A 134 -15.68 -2.54 4.40
CA THR A 134 -14.97 -3.79 4.72
C THR A 134 -13.95 -4.08 3.64
N TYR A 135 -13.09 -5.07 3.85
CA TYR A 135 -12.19 -5.56 2.82
C TYR A 135 -12.39 -7.06 2.58
N VAL A 136 -12.00 -7.50 1.40
CA VAL A 136 -12.03 -8.91 0.99
C VAL A 136 -10.61 -9.34 0.68
N THR A 137 -10.21 -10.46 1.29
CA THR A 137 -8.97 -11.16 1.00
C THR A 137 -9.23 -12.33 0.07
N PHE A 138 -8.23 -12.74 -0.69
CA PHE A 138 -8.33 -13.85 -1.62
C PHE A 138 -7.44 -15.01 -1.18
N LYS A 139 -7.87 -16.23 -1.47
CA LYS A 139 -7.03 -17.42 -1.29
C LYS A 139 -5.96 -17.46 -2.38
N GLU A 140 -4.89 -18.21 -2.11
CA GLU A 140 -3.83 -18.44 -3.09
C GLU A 140 -4.41 -18.92 -4.43
N GLY A 141 -3.97 -18.29 -5.51
CA GLY A 141 -4.43 -18.56 -6.88
C GLY A 141 -5.69 -17.80 -7.30
N HIS A 142 -6.41 -17.15 -6.39
CA HIS A 142 -7.65 -16.41 -6.65
C HIS A 142 -7.49 -14.87 -6.48
N GLY A 143 -6.36 -14.42 -5.96
CA GLY A 143 -6.01 -13.03 -5.79
C GLY A 143 -5.20 -12.46 -6.95
N PHE A 144 -4.76 -11.22 -6.76
CA PHE A 144 -3.82 -10.58 -7.68
C PHE A 144 -2.45 -11.25 -7.65
N LYS A 145 -1.69 -11.10 -8.73
CA LYS A 145 -0.32 -11.61 -8.85
C LYS A 145 0.62 -10.41 -8.94
N ALA A 146 1.31 -10.13 -7.85
CA ALA A 146 2.27 -9.04 -7.80
C ALA A 146 3.32 -9.28 -6.70
N ASP A 147 4.46 -8.60 -6.82
CA ASP A 147 5.41 -8.50 -5.72
C ASP A 147 4.93 -7.40 -4.76
N THR A 148 4.49 -7.82 -3.59
CA THR A 148 4.01 -6.95 -2.51
C THR A 148 5.02 -6.78 -1.40
N SER A 149 6.27 -7.17 -1.64
CA SER A 149 7.36 -6.89 -0.72
C SER A 149 7.65 -5.39 -0.68
N VAL A 150 7.84 -4.85 0.51
CA VAL A 150 8.13 -3.44 0.73
C VAL A 150 9.47 -3.25 1.41
N SER A 151 10.20 -2.24 0.95
CA SER A 151 11.59 -1.96 1.34
C SER A 151 11.76 -0.50 1.75
N ILE A 152 12.80 -0.23 2.52
CA ILE A 152 13.19 1.13 2.90
C ILE A 152 14.01 1.73 1.76
N ALA A 153 13.62 2.92 1.29
CA ALA A 153 14.36 3.62 0.25
C ALA A 153 15.24 4.74 0.83
N VAL A 154 16.41 4.94 0.23
CA VAL A 154 17.31 6.06 0.48
C VAL A 154 17.72 6.70 -0.84
N LYS A 155 18.25 7.93 -0.77
CA LYS A 155 18.80 8.58 -1.97
C LYS A 155 19.82 7.71 -2.67
N LYS A 156 19.78 7.69 -3.99
CA LYS A 156 20.71 6.93 -4.84
C LYS A 156 22.17 7.26 -4.50
N GLY A 157 22.95 6.22 -4.24
CA GLY A 157 24.36 6.32 -3.87
C GLY A 157 24.65 6.64 -2.40
N ASN A 158 23.64 6.80 -1.54
CA ASN A 158 23.83 6.98 -0.10
C ASN A 158 24.03 5.62 0.60
N THR A 159 25.13 4.95 0.25
CA THR A 159 25.46 3.60 0.74
C THR A 159 25.69 3.56 2.24
N GLU A 160 26.25 4.63 2.83
CA GLU A 160 26.51 4.69 4.26
C GLU A 160 25.22 4.60 5.09
N LEU A 161 24.20 5.35 4.71
CA LEU A 161 22.91 5.31 5.37
C LEU A 161 22.19 3.98 5.10
N LEU A 162 22.22 3.51 3.85
CA LEU A 162 21.64 2.24 3.45
C LEU A 162 22.20 1.08 4.29
N ASP A 163 23.53 0.98 4.42
CA ASP A 163 24.18 -0.09 5.19
C ASP A 163 23.81 -0.05 6.69
N LYS A 164 23.70 1.17 7.25
CA LYS A 164 23.26 1.34 8.65
C LYS A 164 21.83 0.87 8.86
N ILE A 165 20.92 1.26 7.95
CA ILE A 165 19.51 0.84 8.00
C ILE A 165 19.40 -0.67 7.79
N GLN A 166 20.09 -1.21 6.76
CA GLN A 166 20.11 -2.64 6.47
C GLN A 166 20.60 -3.46 7.66
N LYS A 167 21.66 -3.02 8.32
CA LYS A 167 22.19 -3.69 9.51
C LYS A 167 21.19 -3.69 10.67
N ALA A 168 20.52 -2.56 10.90
CA ALA A 168 19.47 -2.46 11.92
C ALA A 168 18.28 -3.36 11.57
N LEU A 169 17.82 -3.34 10.32
CA LEU A 169 16.74 -4.19 9.84
C LEU A 169 17.05 -5.69 10.01
N SER A 170 18.27 -6.10 9.66
CA SER A 170 18.72 -7.50 9.78
C SER A 170 18.80 -8.01 11.24
N SER A 171 18.79 -7.08 12.23
CA SER A 171 18.76 -7.45 13.65
C SER A 171 17.35 -7.72 14.19
N ILE A 172 16.31 -7.43 13.40
CA ILE A 172 14.91 -7.65 13.74
C ILE A 172 14.44 -8.88 12.94
N SER A 173 14.02 -9.92 13.62
CA SER A 173 13.53 -11.15 12.98
C SER A 173 12.27 -10.88 12.15
N GLU A 174 11.98 -11.76 11.20
CA GLU A 174 10.74 -11.65 10.39
C GLU A 174 9.50 -11.70 11.27
N ASP A 175 9.44 -12.64 12.22
CA ASP A 175 8.32 -12.76 13.18
C ASP A 175 8.14 -11.46 13.98
N GLU A 176 9.23 -10.84 14.41
CA GLU A 176 9.18 -9.59 15.15
C GLU A 176 8.68 -8.43 14.26
N ARG A 177 9.12 -8.35 13.01
CA ARG A 177 8.60 -7.37 12.04
C ARG A 177 7.10 -7.53 11.79
N GLN A 178 6.62 -8.78 11.68
CA GLN A 178 5.19 -9.08 11.58
C GLN A 178 4.43 -8.61 12.82
N GLN A 179 4.93 -8.87 14.01
CA GLN A 179 4.30 -8.41 15.26
C GLN A 179 4.27 -6.87 15.36
N ILE A 180 5.35 -6.19 14.98
CA ILE A 180 5.42 -4.72 14.93
C ILE A 180 4.34 -4.17 14.00
N MET A 181 4.16 -4.76 12.81
CA MET A 181 3.14 -4.34 11.85
C MET A 181 1.72 -4.52 12.41
N LEU A 182 1.42 -5.71 12.95
CA LEU A 182 0.12 -5.98 13.57
C LEU A 182 -0.22 -5.01 14.70
N GLU A 183 0.77 -4.64 15.51
CA GLU A 183 0.57 -3.67 16.58
C GLU A 183 0.46 -2.22 16.05
N ALA A 184 1.20 -1.87 15.01
CA ALA A 184 1.11 -0.56 14.38
C ALA A 184 -0.28 -0.30 13.82
N VAL A 185 -0.86 -1.29 13.12
CA VAL A 185 -2.24 -1.22 12.61
C VAL A 185 -3.24 -0.98 13.74
N LYS A 186 -3.12 -1.69 14.87
CA LYS A 186 -4.01 -1.50 16.04
C LYS A 186 -3.90 -0.11 16.67
N ARG A 187 -2.76 0.55 16.52
CA ARG A 187 -2.49 1.89 17.09
C ARG A 187 -2.81 3.03 16.13
N GLN A 188 -3.23 2.74 14.90
CA GLN A 188 -3.61 3.80 13.96
C GLN A 188 -4.71 4.66 14.59
N PRO A 189 -4.51 6.00 14.70
CA PRO A 189 -5.57 6.85 15.21
C PRO A 189 -6.74 6.80 14.22
N ALA A 190 -7.96 6.59 14.75
CA ALA A 190 -9.16 6.80 13.97
C ALA A 190 -9.08 8.21 13.35
N VAL A 191 -9.22 8.31 12.03
CA VAL A 191 -9.25 9.61 11.36
C VAL A 191 -10.49 10.32 11.91
N ASN A 192 -10.26 11.26 12.85
CA ASN A 192 -11.32 12.10 13.37
C ASN A 192 -11.92 12.86 12.19
N LYS A 193 -13.24 12.67 12.02
CA LYS A 193 -14.08 13.39 11.07
C LYS A 193 -14.08 14.88 11.35
#